data_bb8ff858cb035f2cc19117f298487311
#
_entry.id   bb8ff858cb035f2cc19117f298487311
#
_cell.length_a   1.000
_cell.length_b   1.000
_cell.length_c   1.000
_cell.angle_alpha   90.00
_cell.angle_beta   90.00
_cell.angle_gamma   90.00
#
_symmetry.space_group_name_H-M   'P 1'
#
loop_
_entity.id
_entity.type
_entity.pdbx_description
1 polymer ?
#
loop_
_entity_poly.entity_id
_entity_poly.type
_entity_poly.pdbx_seq_one_letter_code
_entity_poly.pdbx_strand_id
1 'polypeptide(L)'
;METNSGDSQGIMICSIAILVFSTALFIFYIQTLCENVLRREFGRTYFQDVLSSIDLEFPRLRQALSANVPVSYSQIQLALKCDYSTLTYLVKKGNPNQPHFSLQEKLLMKYFRTLLLILPLRYAFHFREKQAVLKLTVILRHFANLVGERICSVNTPGMAADHQALG
;
A
#
# COMPACT_ATOMS: atom_id res chain seq x y z
N MET A 1 3.77 -56.66 -15.93
CA MET A 1 4.37 -55.31 -16.13
C MET A 1 3.39 -54.27 -15.61
N GLU A 2 3.25 -54.23 -14.28
CA GLU A 2 2.38 -53.24 -13.58
C GLU A 2 3.32 -52.33 -12.82
N THR A 3 3.73 -51.26 -13.48
CA THR A 3 4.65 -50.30 -12.87
C THR A 3 4.00 -48.92 -12.86
N ASN A 4 3.86 -48.39 -11.66
CA ASN A 4 4.05 -46.96 -11.40
C ASN A 4 2.88 -45.96 -11.53
N SER A 5 1.64 -46.34 -11.28
CA SER A 5 0.62 -45.31 -11.07
C SER A 5 0.72 -44.60 -9.73
N GLY A 6 1.23 -45.28 -8.69
CA GLY A 6 1.38 -44.73 -7.33
C GLY A 6 2.53 -43.71 -7.19
N ASP A 7 3.67 -43.95 -7.84
CA ASP A 7 4.83 -43.06 -7.75
C ASP A 7 4.59 -41.73 -8.49
N SER A 8 3.89 -41.74 -9.61
CA SER A 8 3.54 -40.53 -10.35
C SER A 8 2.58 -39.61 -9.57
N GLN A 9 1.63 -40.19 -8.83
CA GLN A 9 0.74 -39.43 -7.96
C GLN A 9 1.49 -38.84 -6.77
N GLY A 10 2.40 -39.58 -6.16
CA GLY A 10 3.22 -39.10 -5.06
C GLY A 10 4.09 -37.90 -5.46
N ILE A 11 4.74 -37.98 -6.62
CA ILE A 11 5.58 -36.90 -7.16
C ILE A 11 4.73 -35.65 -7.44
N MET A 12 3.54 -35.82 -8.02
CA MET A 12 2.65 -34.71 -8.34
C MET A 12 2.14 -34.00 -7.07
N ILE A 13 1.77 -34.74 -6.03
CA ILE A 13 1.34 -34.18 -4.73
C ILE A 13 2.50 -33.43 -4.06
N CYS A 14 3.70 -33.98 -4.04
CA CYS A 14 4.90 -33.31 -3.51
C CYS A 14 5.20 -32.02 -4.27
N SER A 15 5.11 -32.01 -5.60
CA SER A 15 5.34 -30.81 -6.42
C SER A 15 4.32 -29.70 -6.12
N ILE A 16 3.05 -30.04 -5.98
CA ILE A 16 1.98 -29.11 -5.61
C ILE A 16 2.22 -28.56 -4.20
N ALA A 17 2.56 -29.41 -3.25
CA ALA A 17 2.84 -29.00 -1.87
C ALA A 17 4.01 -28.02 -1.80
N ILE A 18 5.10 -28.28 -2.51
CA ILE A 18 6.28 -27.39 -2.59
C ILE A 18 5.90 -26.06 -3.21
N LEU A 19 5.10 -26.06 -4.30
CA LEU A 19 4.65 -24.84 -4.96
C LEU A 19 3.78 -23.99 -4.04
N VAL A 20 2.80 -24.60 -3.34
CA VAL A 20 1.94 -23.91 -2.38
C VAL A 20 2.76 -23.32 -1.23
N PHE A 21 3.69 -24.09 -0.66
CA PHE A 21 4.53 -23.65 0.44
C PHE A 21 5.46 -22.50 0.01
N SER A 22 6.10 -22.60 -1.15
CA SER A 22 6.95 -21.57 -1.72
C SER A 22 6.15 -20.26 -1.95
N THR A 23 4.94 -20.38 -2.50
CA THR A 23 4.06 -19.23 -2.72
C THR A 23 3.65 -18.57 -1.40
N ALA A 24 3.33 -19.37 -0.38
CA ALA A 24 2.99 -18.85 0.94
C ALA A 24 4.16 -18.11 1.60
N LEU A 25 5.38 -18.66 1.53
CA LEU A 25 6.59 -18.00 2.02
C LEU A 25 6.88 -16.70 1.26
N PHE A 26 6.70 -16.69 -0.05
CA PHE A 26 6.90 -15.50 -0.87
C PHE A 26 5.90 -14.38 -0.49
N ILE A 27 4.62 -14.72 -0.30
CA ILE A 27 3.61 -13.78 0.16
C ILE A 27 3.96 -13.23 1.55
N PHE A 28 4.37 -14.09 2.47
CA PHE A 28 4.79 -13.69 3.81
C PHE A 28 6.00 -12.74 3.77
N TYR A 29 6.98 -13.04 2.94
CA TYR A 29 8.16 -12.19 2.76
C TYR A 29 7.79 -10.80 2.21
N ILE A 30 6.92 -10.74 1.19
CA ILE A 30 6.42 -9.46 0.66
C ILE A 30 5.67 -8.67 1.72
N GLN A 31 4.82 -9.32 2.53
CA GLN A 31 4.10 -8.64 3.61
C GLN A 31 5.06 -8.01 4.62
N THR A 32 6.09 -8.75 5.04
CA THR A 32 7.11 -8.27 5.97
C THR A 32 7.89 -7.09 5.40
N LEU A 33 8.28 -7.15 4.12
CA LEU A 33 8.95 -6.04 3.43
C LEU A 33 8.06 -4.79 3.39
N CYS A 34 6.78 -4.95 3.04
CA CYS A 34 5.85 -3.84 2.99
C CYS A 34 5.60 -3.23 4.37
N GLU A 35 5.51 -4.05 5.42
CA GLU A 35 5.38 -3.56 6.80
C GLU A 35 6.62 -2.75 7.24
N ASN A 36 7.82 -3.19 6.86
CA ASN A 36 9.05 -2.45 7.12
C ASN A 36 9.08 -1.09 6.39
N VAL A 37 8.62 -1.04 5.13
CA VAL A 37 8.49 0.22 4.39
C VAL A 37 7.46 1.15 5.05
N LEU A 38 6.34 0.62 5.53
CA LEU A 38 5.30 1.40 6.21
C LEU A 38 5.74 1.93 7.59
N ARG A 39 6.73 1.30 8.22
CA ARG A 39 7.33 1.75 9.48
C ARG A 39 8.34 2.87 9.30
N ARG A 40 8.69 3.24 8.06
CA ARG A 40 9.58 4.37 7.79
C ARG A 40 9.00 5.63 8.43
N GLU A 41 9.77 6.20 9.35
CA GLU A 41 9.43 7.47 9.97
C GLU A 41 9.71 8.60 8.98
N PHE A 42 8.71 9.43 8.74
CA PHE A 42 8.89 10.69 8.02
C PHE A 42 9.42 11.73 9.00
N GLY A 43 10.42 12.52 8.59
CA GLY A 43 10.97 13.58 9.42
C GLY A 43 9.92 14.63 9.84
N ARG A 44 8.86 14.77 9.04
CA ARG A 44 7.68 15.58 9.34
C ARG A 44 6.43 14.86 8.83
N THR A 45 5.33 14.95 9.58
CA THR A 45 4.05 14.38 9.17
C THR A 45 3.28 15.38 8.31
N TYR A 46 3.32 15.18 6.99
CA TYR A 46 2.61 16.02 6.02
C TYR A 46 1.15 15.61 5.80
N PHE A 47 0.72 14.54 6.44
CA PHE A 47 -0.60 13.95 6.25
C PHE A 47 -1.74 14.94 6.46
N GLN A 48 -1.67 15.78 7.52
CA GLN A 48 -2.69 16.77 7.83
C GLN A 48 -2.77 17.87 6.77
N ASP A 49 -1.62 18.33 6.27
CA ASP A 49 -1.53 19.37 5.25
C ASP A 49 -2.12 18.88 3.93
N VAL A 50 -1.84 17.62 3.57
CA VAL A 50 -2.41 16.98 2.37
C VAL A 50 -3.91 16.78 2.52
N LEU A 51 -4.39 16.36 3.70
CA LEU A 51 -5.83 16.22 3.97
C LEU A 51 -6.60 17.52 3.86
N SER A 52 -6.03 18.63 4.33
CA SER A 52 -6.67 19.94 4.23
C SER A 52 -6.76 20.47 2.80
N SER A 53 -5.85 20.00 1.93
CA SER A 53 -5.74 20.44 0.53
C SER A 53 -6.52 19.55 -0.43
N ILE A 54 -6.79 18.29 -0.03
CA ILE A 54 -7.42 17.28 -0.89
C ILE A 54 -8.48 16.55 -0.08
N ASP A 55 -9.71 16.51 -0.58
CA ASP A 55 -10.81 15.78 0.07
C ASP A 55 -10.62 14.25 -0.16
N LEU A 56 -9.90 13.59 0.77
CA LEU A 56 -9.65 12.15 0.75
C LEU A 56 -10.71 11.43 1.59
N GLU A 57 -11.25 10.34 1.06
CA GLU A 57 -12.31 9.56 1.68
C GLU A 57 -11.81 8.55 2.73
N PHE A 58 -10.57 8.08 2.61
CA PHE A 58 -10.07 7.01 3.48
C PHE A 58 -9.98 7.37 4.98
N PRO A 59 -9.79 8.63 5.40
CA PRO A 59 -9.83 8.98 6.81
C PRO A 59 -11.22 8.82 7.41
N ARG A 60 -12.25 9.25 6.66
CA ARG A 60 -13.67 9.06 7.03
C ARG A 60 -14.03 7.58 7.10
N LEU A 61 -13.55 6.80 6.12
CA LEU A 61 -13.72 5.35 6.09
C LEU A 61 -13.08 4.69 7.32
N ARG A 62 -11.86 5.09 7.70
CA ARG A 62 -11.18 4.60 8.88
C ARG A 62 -11.95 4.91 10.17
N GLN A 63 -12.48 6.13 10.29
CA GLN A 63 -13.30 6.54 11.43
C GLN A 63 -14.59 5.73 11.51
N ALA A 64 -15.30 5.54 10.40
CA ALA A 64 -16.52 4.73 10.34
C ALA A 64 -16.25 3.27 10.75
N LEU A 65 -15.15 2.67 10.29
CA LEU A 65 -14.76 1.31 10.67
C LEU A 65 -14.39 1.19 12.14
N SER A 66 -13.74 2.21 12.73
CA SER A 66 -13.41 2.23 14.15
C SER A 66 -14.65 2.40 15.04
N ALA A 67 -15.65 3.14 14.56
CA ALA A 67 -16.94 3.33 15.21
C ALA A 67 -17.94 2.17 14.96
N ASN A 68 -17.51 1.10 14.25
CA ASN A 68 -18.36 -0.03 13.83
C ASN A 68 -19.62 0.39 13.04
N VAL A 69 -19.57 1.51 12.34
CA VAL A 69 -20.65 1.92 11.44
C VAL A 69 -20.67 0.98 10.24
N PRO A 70 -21.84 0.43 9.86
CA PRO A 70 -21.95 -0.42 8.68
C PRO A 70 -21.66 0.40 7.41
N VAL A 71 -20.61 0.04 6.68
CA VAL A 71 -20.24 0.66 5.40
C VAL A 71 -20.40 -0.38 4.30
N SER A 72 -21.04 0.00 3.20
CA SER A 72 -21.21 -0.89 2.05
C SER A 72 -19.85 -1.24 1.42
N TYR A 73 -19.67 -2.50 1.02
CA TYR A 73 -18.45 -2.95 0.33
C TYR A 73 -18.14 -2.11 -0.92
N SER A 74 -19.15 -1.76 -1.71
CA SER A 74 -18.98 -0.95 -2.91
C SER A 74 -18.44 0.46 -2.60
N GLN A 75 -18.90 1.08 -1.52
CA GLN A 75 -18.42 2.38 -1.06
C GLN A 75 -16.95 2.27 -0.59
N ILE A 76 -16.60 1.24 0.18
CA ILE A 76 -15.23 0.99 0.62
C ILE A 76 -14.29 0.84 -0.59
N GLN A 77 -14.69 0.02 -1.57
CA GLN A 77 -13.87 -0.23 -2.75
C GLN A 77 -13.70 1.02 -3.61
N LEU A 78 -14.77 1.80 -3.80
CA LEU A 78 -14.74 3.03 -4.58
C LEU A 78 -13.84 4.08 -3.92
N ALA A 79 -14.05 4.36 -2.63
CA ALA A 79 -13.25 5.30 -1.86
C ALA A 79 -11.75 4.97 -1.94
N LEU A 80 -11.39 3.71 -1.64
CA LEU A 80 -9.99 3.27 -1.69
C LEU A 80 -9.37 3.38 -3.09
N LYS A 81 -10.13 3.10 -4.17
CA LYS A 81 -9.63 3.23 -5.55
C LYS A 81 -9.44 4.70 -5.94
N CYS A 82 -10.40 5.57 -5.61
CA CYS A 82 -10.31 7.00 -5.91
C CYS A 82 -9.12 7.63 -5.20
N ASP A 83 -9.00 7.41 -3.89
CA ASP A 83 -7.89 7.96 -3.10
C ASP A 83 -6.53 7.45 -3.58
N TYR A 84 -6.43 6.15 -3.88
CA TYR A 84 -5.20 5.56 -4.43
C TYR A 84 -4.82 6.19 -5.78
N SER A 85 -5.78 6.39 -6.67
CA SER A 85 -5.55 7.00 -7.98
C SER A 85 -5.07 8.45 -7.83
N THR A 86 -5.74 9.22 -6.97
CA THR A 86 -5.38 10.62 -6.67
C THR A 86 -3.98 10.73 -6.09
N LEU A 87 -3.68 9.96 -5.04
CA LEU A 87 -2.38 10.00 -4.38
C LEU A 87 -1.24 9.54 -5.31
N THR A 88 -1.43 8.46 -6.07
CA THR A 88 -0.40 8.00 -7.02
C THR A 88 -0.17 9.00 -8.16
N TYR A 89 -1.20 9.69 -8.63
CA TYR A 89 -1.07 10.77 -9.60
C TYR A 89 -0.27 11.94 -9.03
N LEU A 90 -0.55 12.35 -7.79
CA LEU A 90 0.15 13.45 -7.12
C LEU A 90 1.62 13.09 -6.82
N VAL A 91 1.89 11.87 -6.36
CA VAL A 91 3.28 11.39 -6.18
C VAL A 91 4.06 11.46 -7.49
N LYS A 92 3.42 11.12 -8.61
CA LYS A 92 4.05 11.19 -9.94
C LYS A 92 4.33 12.62 -10.39
N LYS A 93 3.41 13.57 -10.11
CA LYS A 93 3.53 14.98 -10.51
C LYS A 93 4.34 15.83 -9.54
N GLY A 94 4.40 15.45 -8.26
CA GLY A 94 4.94 16.27 -7.17
C GLY A 94 6.45 16.57 -7.27
N ASN A 95 7.23 15.82 -8.06
CA ASN A 95 8.64 16.13 -8.29
C ASN A 95 9.02 15.86 -9.75
N PRO A 96 9.14 16.91 -10.60
CA PRO A 96 9.55 16.78 -12.00
C PRO A 96 10.99 16.25 -12.14
N ASN A 97 11.85 16.46 -11.15
CA ASN A 97 13.25 16.01 -11.16
C ASN A 97 13.40 14.52 -10.76
N GLN A 98 12.39 13.92 -10.15
CA GLN A 98 12.34 12.49 -9.82
C GLN A 98 11.02 11.86 -10.30
N PRO A 99 10.82 11.71 -11.62
CA PRO A 99 9.56 11.18 -12.15
C PRO A 99 9.37 9.68 -11.88
N HIS A 100 10.41 9.01 -11.38
CA HIS A 100 10.39 7.57 -11.18
C HIS A 100 10.09 7.21 -9.72
N PHE A 101 9.17 6.26 -9.56
CA PHE A 101 8.92 5.63 -8.27
C PHE A 101 10.12 4.78 -7.85
N SER A 102 10.50 4.87 -6.59
CA SER A 102 11.48 3.98 -5.99
C SER A 102 11.00 2.51 -6.05
N LEU A 103 11.91 1.56 -5.90
CA LEU A 103 11.54 0.14 -5.85
C LEU A 103 10.57 -0.16 -4.70
N GLN A 104 10.78 0.50 -3.55
CA GLN A 104 9.90 0.38 -2.38
C GLN A 104 8.49 0.89 -2.66
N GLU A 105 8.37 2.04 -3.30
CA GLU A 105 7.09 2.63 -3.70
C GLU A 105 6.36 1.73 -4.71
N LYS A 106 7.08 1.20 -5.71
CA LYS A 106 6.52 0.26 -6.70
C LYS A 106 6.03 -1.02 -6.03
N LEU A 107 6.78 -1.54 -5.06
CA LEU A 107 6.38 -2.72 -4.29
C LEU A 107 5.11 -2.44 -3.49
N LEU A 108 5.04 -1.30 -2.81
CA LEU A 108 3.89 -0.88 -2.02
C LEU A 108 2.63 -0.68 -2.89
N MET A 109 2.79 -0.12 -4.10
CA MET A 109 1.69 -0.01 -5.08
C MET A 109 1.17 -1.39 -5.52
N LYS A 110 2.07 -2.34 -5.81
CA LYS A 110 1.68 -3.71 -6.16
C LYS A 110 0.97 -4.38 -5.00
N TYR A 111 1.49 -4.21 -3.78
CA TYR A 111 0.90 -4.77 -2.58
C TYR A 111 -0.51 -4.21 -2.33
N PHE A 112 -0.70 -2.89 -2.47
CA PHE A 112 -2.02 -2.26 -2.37
C PHE A 112 -3.01 -2.86 -3.37
N ARG A 113 -2.61 -2.97 -4.65
CA ARG A 113 -3.46 -3.56 -5.70
C ARG A 113 -3.82 -5.01 -5.40
N THR A 114 -2.87 -5.80 -4.92
CA THR A 114 -3.11 -7.20 -4.53
C THR A 114 -4.10 -7.30 -3.37
N LEU A 115 -3.94 -6.47 -2.33
CA LEU A 115 -4.89 -6.42 -1.21
C LEU A 115 -6.29 -6.00 -1.67
N LEU A 116 -6.38 -5.02 -2.59
CA LEU A 116 -7.65 -4.56 -3.13
C LEU A 116 -8.33 -5.65 -3.99
N LEU A 117 -7.57 -6.46 -4.73
CA LEU A 117 -8.09 -7.60 -5.49
C LEU A 117 -8.58 -8.74 -4.59
N ILE A 118 -7.90 -8.98 -3.46
CA ILE A 118 -8.28 -10.03 -2.51
C ILE A 118 -9.43 -9.57 -1.59
N LEU A 119 -9.68 -8.27 -1.51
CA LEU A 119 -10.71 -7.69 -0.62
C LEU A 119 -12.12 -8.29 -0.85
N PRO A 120 -12.64 -8.46 -2.10
CA PRO A 120 -13.94 -9.08 -2.33
C PRO A 120 -14.02 -10.51 -1.83
N LEU A 121 -12.92 -11.27 -1.99
CA LEU A 121 -12.84 -12.64 -1.51
C LEU A 121 -12.91 -12.69 0.04
N ARG A 122 -12.19 -11.80 0.70
CA ARG A 122 -12.23 -11.69 2.17
C ARG A 122 -13.59 -11.26 2.68
N TYR A 123 -14.26 -10.37 1.94
CA TYR A 123 -15.62 -9.93 2.27
C TYR A 123 -16.62 -11.07 2.10
N ALA A 124 -16.54 -11.84 1.02
CA ALA A 124 -17.40 -12.99 0.79
C ALA A 124 -17.26 -14.10 1.86
N PHE A 125 -16.03 -14.30 2.37
CA PHE A 125 -15.76 -15.28 3.42
C PHE A 125 -15.83 -14.71 4.84
N HIS A 126 -16.19 -13.46 5.03
CA HIS A 126 -16.21 -12.75 6.35
C HIS A 126 -14.89 -12.89 7.13
N PHE A 127 -13.76 -13.08 6.41
CA PHE A 127 -12.47 -13.36 7.01
C PHE A 127 -11.62 -12.09 7.14
N ARG A 128 -11.58 -11.51 8.35
CA ARG A 128 -10.73 -10.35 8.72
C ARG A 128 -10.83 -9.18 7.72
N GLU A 129 -12.02 -8.92 7.19
CA GLU A 129 -12.29 -7.84 6.23
C GLU A 129 -11.86 -6.47 6.76
N LYS A 130 -12.22 -6.15 8.02
CA LYS A 130 -11.85 -4.89 8.68
C LYS A 130 -10.35 -4.68 8.74
N GLN A 131 -9.58 -5.73 9.04
CA GLN A 131 -8.12 -5.63 9.09
C GLN A 131 -7.50 -5.36 7.71
N ALA A 132 -8.07 -5.93 6.65
CA ALA A 132 -7.60 -5.69 5.29
C ALA A 132 -7.85 -4.24 4.88
N VAL A 133 -9.03 -3.69 5.18
CA VAL A 133 -9.35 -2.28 4.90
C VAL A 133 -8.44 -1.36 5.72
N LEU A 134 -8.23 -1.63 7.01
CA LEU A 134 -7.31 -0.85 7.84
C LEU A 134 -5.88 -0.86 7.30
N LYS A 135 -5.37 -2.01 6.83
CA LYS A 135 -4.05 -2.07 6.17
C LYS A 135 -4.01 -1.20 4.91
N LEU A 136 -5.06 -1.22 4.09
CA LEU A 136 -5.16 -0.36 2.90
C LEU A 136 -5.15 1.13 3.27
N THR A 137 -5.85 1.55 4.33
CA THR A 137 -5.82 2.95 4.79
C THR A 137 -4.44 3.38 5.33
N VAL A 138 -3.69 2.47 5.95
CA VAL A 138 -2.29 2.75 6.38
C VAL A 138 -1.39 2.98 5.18
N ILE A 139 -1.55 2.20 4.10
CA ILE A 139 -0.79 2.39 2.86
C ILE A 139 -1.13 3.75 2.22
N LEU A 140 -2.42 4.12 2.16
CA LEU A 140 -2.83 5.43 1.64
C LEU A 140 -2.27 6.59 2.46
N ARG A 141 -2.25 6.47 3.80
CA ARG A 141 -1.60 7.45 4.67
C ARG A 141 -0.10 7.61 4.36
N HIS A 142 0.59 6.49 4.10
CA HIS A 142 2.00 6.53 3.71
C HIS A 142 2.17 7.29 2.38
N PHE A 143 1.34 7.03 1.37
CA PHE A 143 1.36 7.78 0.11
C PHE A 143 1.03 9.26 0.29
N ALA A 144 0.09 9.62 1.16
CA ALA A 144 -0.22 11.02 1.47
C ALA A 144 0.99 11.75 2.07
N ASN A 145 1.71 11.13 3.02
CA ASN A 145 2.95 11.69 3.56
C ASN A 145 4.03 11.84 2.48
N LEU A 146 4.15 10.87 1.58
CA LEU A 146 5.10 10.91 0.46
C LEU A 146 4.78 12.07 -0.51
N VAL A 147 3.50 12.31 -0.79
CA VAL A 147 3.04 13.48 -1.58
C VAL A 147 3.49 14.77 -0.91
N GLY A 148 3.23 14.91 0.39
CA GLY A 148 3.63 16.10 1.15
C GLY A 148 5.14 16.32 1.14
N GLU A 149 5.94 15.27 1.39
CA GLU A 149 7.41 15.33 1.33
C GLU A 149 7.90 15.79 -0.04
N ARG A 150 7.34 15.24 -1.14
CA ARG A 150 7.73 15.61 -2.51
C ARG A 150 7.35 17.04 -2.88
N ILE A 151 6.18 17.52 -2.46
CA ILE A 151 5.74 18.90 -2.73
C ILE A 151 6.60 19.90 -1.93
N CYS A 152 6.87 19.62 -0.65
CA CYS A 152 7.70 20.51 0.16
C CYS A 152 9.16 20.54 -0.26
N SER A 153 9.72 19.42 -0.76
CA SER A 153 11.10 19.39 -1.25
C SER A 153 11.31 20.24 -2.51
N VAL A 154 10.28 20.46 -3.30
CA VAL A 154 10.33 21.33 -4.48
C VAL A 154 10.26 22.81 -4.09
N ASN A 155 9.58 23.14 -2.99
CA ASN A 155 9.38 24.53 -2.56
C ASN A 155 10.53 25.09 -1.67
N THR A 156 11.58 24.29 -1.37
CA THR A 156 12.72 24.71 -0.55
C THR A 156 14.08 24.80 -1.28
N PRO A 157 14.19 25.27 -2.53
CA PRO A 157 15.51 25.45 -3.16
C PRO A 157 16.24 26.74 -2.76
N GLY A 158 15.66 27.61 -1.95
CA GLY A 158 16.17 28.98 -1.73
C GLY A 158 16.72 29.35 -0.35
N MET A 159 16.48 28.55 0.71
CA MET A 159 16.87 28.98 2.07
C MET A 159 18.25 28.50 2.55
N ALA A 160 18.92 27.63 1.80
CA ALA A 160 20.27 27.17 2.18
C ALA A 160 21.42 28.02 1.64
N ALA A 161 21.15 28.92 0.69
CA ALA A 161 22.20 29.72 0.06
C ALA A 161 22.52 31.06 0.80
N ASP A 162 21.61 31.57 1.65
CA ASP A 162 21.79 32.87 2.30
C ASP A 162 22.61 32.82 3.61
N HIS A 163 22.88 31.64 4.16
CA HIS A 163 23.68 31.53 5.38
C HIS A 163 25.19 31.36 5.15
N GLN A 164 25.66 31.21 3.92
CA GLN A 164 27.10 31.11 3.61
C GLN A 164 27.70 32.41 3.07
N ALA A 165 26.92 33.48 2.90
CA ALA A 165 27.43 34.77 2.39
C ALA A 165 27.74 35.79 3.49
N LEU A 166 27.62 35.44 4.77
CA LEU A 166 27.92 36.34 5.92
C LEU A 166 28.86 35.67 6.94
N GLY A 167 29.95 35.05 6.47
CA GLY A 167 31.01 34.53 7.31
C GLY A 167 32.35 34.87 6.74
#